data_b53395e4a075bc96c80386de8a9f0864
#
_entry.id   b53395e4a075bc96c80386de8a9f0864
#
_cell.length_a   1.000
_cell.length_b   1.000
_cell.length_c   1.000
_cell.angle_alpha   90.00
_cell.angle_beta   90.00
_cell.angle_gamma   90.00
#
_symmetry.space_group_name_H-M   'P 1'
#
loop_
_entity.id
_entity.type
_entity.pdbx_description
1 polymer ?
#
loop_
_entity_poly.entity_id
_entity_poly.type
_entity_poly.pdbx_seq_one_letter_code
_entity_poly.pdbx_strand_id
1 'polypeptide(L)'
;MSAAWLLKDLVSILLLPPANGLVLLAVAGLWCRRRWAFAVAALGTALLVLQSLPPVAGLLLASLETRAGPVLQDADGARAIVVLSGGLNRAAPEYGGDTAGERTLLRLRYGAVLARRFGLPVLVAGGPPDAATRSEAAVMAEILEREFGVAVRWQESESRNTAENASGSAAILREAGIRRVVLVTEAFHMPRAVRLFRAAGLEVVPAPTQFKTAGRPSFSALDLLPQSQALRNSYYALHEWLGIAWLALTVEGSAAR
;
A
#
# COMPACT_ATOMS: atom_id res chain seq x y z
N MET A 1 18.57 1.05 -13.06
CA MET A 1 18.19 0.31 -11.80
C MET A 1 19.46 -0.27 -11.20
N SER A 2 19.73 -0.05 -9.91
CA SER A 2 20.90 -0.64 -9.26
C SER A 2 20.69 -2.14 -9.00
N ALA A 3 21.77 -2.94 -9.05
CA ALA A 3 21.72 -4.38 -8.77
C ALA A 3 21.12 -4.68 -7.37
N ALA A 4 21.37 -3.82 -6.38
CA ALA A 4 20.80 -3.93 -5.04
C ALA A 4 19.27 -3.77 -5.01
N TRP A 5 18.72 -2.91 -5.87
CA TRP A 5 17.28 -2.72 -6.00
C TRP A 5 16.60 -3.96 -6.61
N LEU A 6 17.17 -4.50 -7.69
CA LEU A 6 16.69 -5.75 -8.31
C LEU A 6 16.73 -6.94 -7.34
N LEU A 7 17.80 -7.05 -6.56
CA LEU A 7 17.94 -8.12 -5.55
C LEU A 7 16.86 -8.00 -4.45
N LYS A 8 16.62 -6.79 -3.96
CA LYS A 8 15.55 -6.53 -2.97
C LYS A 8 14.18 -6.94 -3.50
N ASP A 9 13.86 -6.55 -4.73
CA ASP A 9 12.56 -6.87 -5.33
C ASP A 9 12.42 -8.36 -5.57
N LEU A 10 13.48 -9.03 -6.09
CA LEU A 10 13.49 -10.47 -6.28
C LEU A 10 13.27 -11.21 -4.96
N VAL A 11 14.00 -10.85 -3.91
CA VAL A 11 13.84 -11.44 -2.58
C VAL A 11 12.42 -11.20 -2.05
N SER A 12 11.88 -10.00 -2.22
CA SER A 12 10.52 -9.68 -1.81
C SER A 12 9.48 -10.55 -2.54
N ILE A 13 9.63 -10.71 -3.86
CA ILE A 13 8.73 -11.56 -4.66
C ILE A 13 8.80 -13.01 -4.20
N LEU A 14 10.00 -13.56 -3.96
CA LEU A 14 10.18 -14.95 -3.54
C LEU A 14 9.66 -15.25 -2.12
N LEU A 15 9.64 -14.25 -1.24
CA LEU A 15 9.12 -14.39 0.13
C LEU A 15 7.60 -14.22 0.24
N LEU A 16 6.96 -13.63 -0.78
CA LEU A 16 5.53 -13.32 -0.76
C LEU A 16 4.71 -14.38 -1.50
N PRO A 17 3.42 -14.58 -1.12
CA PRO A 17 2.53 -15.46 -1.85
C PRO A 17 2.25 -14.93 -3.27
N PRO A 18 2.07 -15.80 -4.27
CA PRO A 18 2.14 -17.27 -4.17
C PRO A 18 3.55 -17.84 -4.30
N ALA A 19 4.57 -17.00 -4.60
CA ALA A 19 5.90 -17.48 -4.98
C ALA A 19 6.59 -18.29 -3.87
N ASN A 20 6.43 -17.92 -2.60
CA ASN A 20 7.03 -18.61 -1.47
C ASN A 20 6.64 -20.13 -1.43
N GLY A 21 5.36 -20.42 -1.62
CA GLY A 21 4.87 -21.80 -1.69
C GLY A 21 5.31 -22.52 -2.96
N LEU A 22 5.24 -21.84 -4.11
CA LEU A 22 5.62 -22.41 -5.42
C LEU A 22 7.11 -22.75 -5.49
N VAL A 23 7.98 -21.91 -4.94
CA VAL A 23 9.43 -22.18 -4.86
C VAL A 23 9.70 -23.44 -4.05
N LEU A 24 9.05 -23.64 -2.90
CA LEU A 24 9.19 -24.84 -2.11
C LEU A 24 8.72 -26.09 -2.87
N LEU A 25 7.61 -26.00 -3.60
CA LEU A 25 7.12 -27.08 -4.44
C LEU A 25 8.11 -27.40 -5.59
N ALA A 26 8.68 -26.39 -6.22
CA ALA A 26 9.69 -26.58 -7.26
C ALA A 26 10.96 -27.26 -6.70
N VAL A 27 11.43 -26.81 -5.55
CA VAL A 27 12.56 -27.46 -4.85
C VAL A 27 12.25 -28.91 -4.53
N ALA A 28 11.08 -29.21 -3.97
CA ALA A 28 10.67 -30.58 -3.68
C ALA A 28 10.59 -31.45 -4.94
N GLY A 29 10.10 -30.90 -6.05
CA GLY A 29 10.05 -31.59 -7.35
C GLY A 29 11.43 -31.97 -7.90
N LEU A 30 12.39 -31.03 -7.82
CA LEU A 30 13.77 -31.27 -8.28
C LEU A 30 14.47 -32.37 -7.48
N TRP A 31 14.14 -32.53 -6.21
CA TRP A 31 14.72 -33.56 -5.32
C TRP A 31 13.71 -34.60 -4.87
N CYS A 32 12.71 -34.93 -5.71
CA CYS A 32 11.59 -35.82 -5.36
C CYS A 32 12.01 -37.21 -4.86
N ARG A 33 13.22 -37.69 -5.20
CA ARG A 33 13.78 -38.98 -4.71
C ARG A 33 14.30 -38.92 -3.27
N ARG A 34 14.38 -37.71 -2.65
CA ARG A 34 14.85 -37.52 -1.28
C ARG A 34 13.68 -37.48 -0.30
N ARG A 35 13.81 -38.16 0.84
CA ARG A 35 12.73 -38.22 1.85
C ARG A 35 12.31 -36.83 2.38
N TRP A 36 13.25 -35.90 2.52
CA TRP A 36 12.95 -34.54 2.96
C TRP A 36 12.12 -33.72 1.92
N ALA A 37 12.17 -34.11 0.66
CA ALA A 37 11.41 -33.41 -0.39
C ALA A 37 9.90 -33.48 -0.13
N PHE A 38 9.41 -34.58 0.47
CA PHE A 38 8.01 -34.71 0.85
C PHE A 38 7.61 -33.66 1.94
N ALA A 39 8.45 -33.44 2.93
CA ALA A 39 8.21 -32.43 3.96
C ALA A 39 8.23 -31.00 3.40
N VAL A 40 9.15 -30.72 2.46
CA VAL A 40 9.21 -29.42 1.77
C VAL A 40 7.97 -29.21 0.88
N ALA A 41 7.51 -30.25 0.18
CA ALA A 41 6.28 -30.18 -0.60
C ALA A 41 5.05 -29.92 0.29
N ALA A 42 4.96 -30.63 1.40
CA ALA A 42 3.88 -30.45 2.38
C ALA A 42 3.88 -29.02 2.95
N LEU A 43 5.06 -28.48 3.28
CA LEU A 43 5.20 -27.08 3.74
C LEU A 43 4.78 -26.07 2.67
N GLY A 44 5.23 -26.23 1.41
CA GLY A 44 4.86 -25.36 0.30
C GLY A 44 3.36 -25.37 0.05
N THR A 45 2.74 -26.56 0.05
CA THR A 45 1.29 -26.72 -0.06
C THR A 45 0.55 -26.06 1.10
N ALA A 46 1.00 -26.32 2.34
CA ALA A 46 0.40 -25.74 3.54
C ALA A 46 0.44 -24.19 3.51
N LEU A 47 1.57 -23.59 3.10
CA LEU A 47 1.68 -22.14 2.95
C LEU A 47 0.68 -21.61 1.92
N LEU A 48 0.58 -22.22 0.74
CA LEU A 48 -0.38 -21.78 -0.29
C LEU A 48 -1.82 -21.88 0.21
N VAL A 49 -2.18 -23.01 0.84
CA VAL A 49 -3.54 -23.20 1.37
C VAL A 49 -3.83 -22.19 2.46
N LEU A 50 -2.98 -22.10 3.50
CA LEU A 50 -3.22 -21.20 4.64
C LEU A 50 -3.33 -19.74 4.22
N GLN A 51 -2.44 -19.27 3.33
CA GLN A 51 -2.47 -17.89 2.82
C GLN A 51 -3.69 -17.62 1.93
N SER A 52 -4.33 -18.66 1.39
CA SER A 52 -5.54 -18.56 0.59
C SER A 52 -6.84 -18.63 1.42
N LEU A 53 -6.75 -18.88 2.73
CA LEU A 53 -7.92 -18.95 3.59
C LEU A 53 -8.37 -17.55 4.06
N PRO A 54 -9.65 -17.17 3.91
CA PRO A 54 -10.20 -15.90 4.41
C PRO A 54 -9.90 -15.59 5.88
N PRO A 55 -9.98 -16.55 6.84
CA PRO A 55 -9.64 -16.27 8.23
C PRO A 55 -8.17 -15.87 8.42
N VAL A 56 -7.25 -16.57 7.76
CA VAL A 56 -5.80 -16.27 7.85
C VAL A 56 -5.49 -14.91 7.26
N ALA A 57 -5.97 -14.64 6.05
CA ALA A 57 -5.82 -13.33 5.41
C ALA A 57 -6.44 -12.20 6.25
N GLY A 58 -7.59 -12.48 6.87
CA GLY A 58 -8.27 -11.55 7.76
C GLY A 58 -7.44 -11.22 9.00
N LEU A 59 -6.85 -12.21 9.66
CA LEU A 59 -5.97 -12.00 10.82
C LEU A 59 -4.72 -11.20 10.44
N LEU A 60 -4.09 -11.50 9.31
CA LEU A 60 -2.94 -10.76 8.80
C LEU A 60 -3.29 -9.29 8.54
N LEU A 61 -4.41 -9.00 7.87
CA LEU A 61 -4.85 -7.63 7.63
C LEU A 61 -5.24 -6.92 8.92
N ALA A 62 -6.00 -7.56 9.81
CA ALA A 62 -6.43 -6.99 11.08
C ALA A 62 -5.23 -6.54 11.93
N SER A 63 -4.12 -7.29 11.91
CA SER A 63 -2.89 -6.94 12.61
C SER A 63 -2.28 -5.60 12.16
N LEU A 64 -2.58 -5.14 10.95
CA LEU A 64 -2.19 -3.84 10.40
C LEU A 64 -3.29 -2.79 10.59
N GLU A 65 -4.54 -3.14 10.26
CA GLU A 65 -5.67 -2.22 10.30
C GLU A 65 -5.96 -1.69 11.72
N THR A 66 -5.75 -2.51 12.75
CA THR A 66 -5.84 -2.07 14.16
C THR A 66 -4.82 -1.00 14.54
N ARG A 67 -3.73 -0.88 13.78
CA ARG A 67 -2.67 0.13 13.95
C ARG A 67 -2.82 1.33 13.02
N ALA A 68 -3.81 1.31 12.14
CA ALA A 68 -4.04 2.39 11.16
C ALA A 68 -4.66 3.65 11.78
N GLY A 69 -5.21 3.53 12.95
CA GLY A 69 -6.05 4.56 13.59
C GLY A 69 -7.53 4.43 13.22
N PRO A 70 -8.38 5.18 13.88
CA PRO A 70 -9.82 5.20 13.62
C PRO A 70 -10.15 5.92 12.31
N VAL A 71 -11.40 5.79 11.86
CA VAL A 71 -11.96 6.64 10.80
C VAL A 71 -11.89 8.10 11.24
N LEU A 72 -11.32 8.96 10.38
CA LEU A 72 -11.06 10.35 10.68
C LEU A 72 -12.36 11.13 10.95
N GLN A 73 -12.45 11.74 12.13
CA GLN A 73 -13.57 12.58 12.53
C GLN A 73 -13.26 14.07 12.46
N ASP A 74 -12.01 14.45 12.75
CA ASP A 74 -11.52 15.83 12.80
C ASP A 74 -10.15 15.92 12.11
N ALA A 75 -9.87 17.06 11.48
CA ALA A 75 -8.58 17.29 10.83
C ALA A 75 -7.42 17.55 11.81
N ASP A 76 -7.73 17.73 13.10
CA ASP A 76 -6.77 17.85 14.21
C ASP A 76 -5.65 18.87 13.91
N GLY A 77 -6.04 20.05 13.40
CA GLY A 77 -5.11 21.12 13.05
C GLY A 77 -4.27 20.89 11.80
N ALA A 78 -4.54 19.86 11.00
CA ALA A 78 -3.90 19.66 9.71
C ALA A 78 -4.26 20.80 8.75
N ARG A 79 -3.32 21.16 7.88
CA ARG A 79 -3.44 22.26 6.93
C ARG A 79 -3.44 21.83 5.47
N ALA A 80 -3.27 20.55 5.20
CA ALA A 80 -3.38 19.95 3.87
C ALA A 80 -3.79 18.47 3.98
N ILE A 81 -4.34 17.94 2.90
CA ILE A 81 -4.60 16.50 2.72
C ILE A 81 -3.59 15.98 1.72
N VAL A 82 -2.91 14.90 2.06
CA VAL A 82 -2.02 14.16 1.16
C VAL A 82 -2.71 12.85 0.79
N VAL A 83 -2.92 12.63 -0.51
CA VAL A 83 -3.50 11.39 -1.04
C VAL A 83 -2.41 10.62 -1.76
N LEU A 84 -2.10 9.42 -1.29
CA LEU A 84 -1.11 8.54 -1.91
C LEU A 84 -1.70 7.79 -3.11
N SER A 85 -0.91 7.63 -4.15
CA SER A 85 -1.24 6.74 -5.26
C SER A 85 -1.23 5.26 -4.82
N GLY A 86 -1.94 4.45 -5.57
CA GLY A 86 -2.05 3.00 -5.36
C GLY A 86 -2.02 2.20 -6.66
N GLY A 87 -1.52 2.82 -7.72
CA GLY A 87 -1.38 2.27 -9.07
C GLY A 87 -2.39 2.84 -10.08
N LEU A 88 -2.06 2.69 -11.36
CA LEU A 88 -2.89 3.07 -12.50
C LEU A 88 -3.49 1.85 -13.18
N ASN A 89 -4.62 2.06 -13.85
CA ASN A 89 -5.10 1.22 -14.95
C ASN A 89 -4.60 1.88 -16.25
N ARG A 90 -3.65 1.23 -16.91
CA ARG A 90 -2.97 1.79 -18.08
C ARG A 90 -3.73 1.50 -19.36
N ALA A 91 -3.65 2.46 -20.27
CA ALA A 91 -4.22 2.32 -21.61
C ALA A 91 -5.69 1.85 -21.60
N ALA A 92 -6.47 2.34 -20.65
CA ALA A 92 -7.88 2.03 -20.52
C ALA A 92 -8.66 2.70 -21.68
N PRO A 93 -9.15 1.94 -22.67
CA PRO A 93 -9.70 2.51 -23.91
C PRO A 93 -10.97 3.31 -23.64
N GLU A 94 -11.75 2.94 -22.64
CA GLU A 94 -12.98 3.62 -22.22
C GLU A 94 -12.74 5.00 -21.60
N TYR A 95 -11.49 5.29 -21.17
CA TYR A 95 -11.07 6.59 -20.65
C TYR A 95 -10.11 7.33 -21.59
N GLY A 96 -9.80 6.74 -22.75
CA GLY A 96 -8.89 7.33 -23.73
C GLY A 96 -7.43 7.35 -23.29
N GLY A 97 -7.04 6.56 -22.28
CA GLY A 97 -5.66 6.50 -21.76
C GLY A 97 -5.54 5.97 -20.36
N ASP A 98 -4.52 6.43 -19.63
CA ASP A 98 -4.28 6.01 -18.26
C ASP A 98 -5.31 6.61 -17.29
N THR A 99 -5.84 5.78 -16.42
CA THR A 99 -6.75 6.19 -15.35
C THR A 99 -6.34 5.60 -14.02
N ALA A 100 -6.99 6.02 -12.91
CA ALA A 100 -6.71 5.48 -11.59
C ALA A 100 -7.05 3.98 -11.51
N GLY A 101 -6.15 3.18 -10.97
CA GLY A 101 -6.48 1.84 -10.56
C GLY A 101 -7.48 1.83 -9.38
N GLU A 102 -8.10 0.69 -9.12
CA GLU A 102 -9.14 0.54 -8.08
C GLU A 102 -8.73 1.17 -6.73
N ARG A 103 -7.53 0.91 -6.26
CA ARG A 103 -7.05 1.42 -4.98
C ARG A 103 -6.89 2.94 -4.99
N THR A 104 -6.29 3.47 -6.04
CA THR A 104 -6.12 4.92 -6.23
C THR A 104 -7.47 5.61 -6.26
N LEU A 105 -8.43 5.11 -7.03
CA LEU A 105 -9.77 5.69 -7.15
C LEU A 105 -10.49 5.76 -5.79
N LEU A 106 -10.42 4.72 -4.98
CA LEU A 106 -11.04 4.71 -3.65
C LEU A 106 -10.35 5.68 -2.67
N ARG A 107 -9.02 5.85 -2.76
CA ARG A 107 -8.29 6.89 -2.01
C ARG A 107 -8.68 8.30 -2.45
N LEU A 108 -8.79 8.54 -3.77
CA LEU A 108 -9.23 9.83 -4.33
C LEU A 108 -10.64 10.17 -3.87
N ARG A 109 -11.57 9.21 -3.93
CA ARG A 109 -12.93 9.40 -3.45
C ARG A 109 -12.96 9.82 -1.97
N TYR A 110 -12.19 9.15 -1.12
CA TYR A 110 -12.11 9.51 0.29
C TYR A 110 -11.41 10.85 0.51
N GLY A 111 -10.32 11.11 -0.19
CA GLY A 111 -9.64 12.40 -0.19
C GLY A 111 -10.57 13.56 -0.58
N ALA A 112 -11.39 13.36 -1.61
CA ALA A 112 -12.39 14.34 -2.03
C ALA A 112 -13.48 14.59 -0.97
N VAL A 113 -13.93 13.52 -0.27
CA VAL A 113 -14.88 13.67 0.85
C VAL A 113 -14.25 14.53 1.96
N LEU A 114 -13.01 14.23 2.34
CA LEU A 114 -12.30 14.97 3.39
C LEU A 114 -11.99 16.41 2.99
N ALA A 115 -11.60 16.65 1.73
CA ALA A 115 -11.32 17.98 1.21
C ALA A 115 -12.56 18.89 1.31
N ARG A 116 -13.73 18.38 0.90
CA ARG A 116 -15.00 19.11 1.05
C ARG A 116 -15.42 19.30 2.49
N ARG A 117 -15.22 18.27 3.34
CA ARG A 117 -15.62 18.33 4.76
C ARG A 117 -14.81 19.33 5.56
N PHE A 118 -13.50 19.40 5.32
CA PHE A 118 -12.58 20.21 6.11
C PHE A 118 -12.12 21.50 5.41
N GLY A 119 -12.44 21.70 4.13
CA GLY A 119 -11.98 22.87 3.36
C GLY A 119 -10.47 22.92 3.17
N LEU A 120 -9.77 21.78 3.24
CA LEU A 120 -8.32 21.72 3.16
C LEU A 120 -7.82 21.52 1.72
N PRO A 121 -6.71 22.17 1.34
CA PRO A 121 -6.08 21.95 0.05
C PRO A 121 -5.50 20.53 -0.06
N VAL A 122 -5.49 19.99 -1.28
CA VAL A 122 -5.06 18.64 -1.58
C VAL A 122 -3.70 18.60 -2.26
N LEU A 123 -2.83 17.73 -1.79
CA LEU A 123 -1.64 17.25 -2.47
C LEU A 123 -1.88 15.80 -2.89
N VAL A 124 -1.60 15.48 -4.14
CA VAL A 124 -1.56 14.08 -4.64
C VAL A 124 -0.12 13.67 -4.86
N ALA A 125 0.23 12.44 -4.45
CA ALA A 125 1.60 11.94 -4.52
C ALA A 125 1.67 10.59 -5.23
N GLY A 126 2.51 10.52 -6.26
CA GLY A 126 2.80 9.33 -7.04
C GLY A 126 3.52 9.67 -8.35
N GLY A 127 4.74 9.18 -8.48
CA GLY A 127 5.56 9.38 -9.67
C GLY A 127 5.16 8.51 -10.85
N PRO A 128 5.97 8.49 -11.91
CA PRO A 128 5.68 7.68 -13.09
C PRO A 128 5.94 6.19 -12.78
N PRO A 129 4.97 5.31 -13.00
CA PRO A 129 5.22 3.88 -12.92
C PRO A 129 6.04 3.44 -14.15
N ASP A 130 7.27 2.98 -13.93
CA ASP A 130 8.21 2.54 -14.98
C ASP A 130 8.41 3.57 -16.13
N ALA A 131 8.22 3.14 -17.37
CA ALA A 131 8.37 3.97 -18.57
C ALA A 131 7.10 4.76 -18.94
N ALA A 132 6.14 4.93 -18.05
CA ALA A 132 4.94 5.72 -18.32
C ALA A 132 5.30 7.18 -18.58
N THR A 133 4.59 7.79 -19.51
CA THR A 133 4.78 9.20 -19.85
C THR A 133 4.15 10.16 -18.85
N ARG A 134 3.15 9.68 -18.09
CA ARG A 134 2.42 10.46 -17.07
C ARG A 134 2.67 9.90 -15.67
N SER A 135 2.87 10.80 -14.71
CA SER A 135 2.93 10.42 -13.29
C SER A 135 1.55 10.00 -12.77
N GLU A 136 1.53 9.16 -11.74
CA GLU A 136 0.27 8.82 -11.05
C GLU A 136 -0.39 10.07 -10.48
N ALA A 137 0.41 11.02 -9.95
CA ALA A 137 -0.10 12.28 -9.42
C ALA A 137 -0.82 13.12 -10.47
N ALA A 138 -0.34 13.16 -11.71
CA ALA A 138 -1.01 13.89 -12.78
C ALA A 138 -2.37 13.29 -13.14
N VAL A 139 -2.47 11.95 -13.19
CA VAL A 139 -3.74 11.25 -13.42
C VAL A 139 -4.69 11.45 -12.23
N MET A 140 -4.18 11.39 -11.01
CA MET A 140 -4.95 11.62 -9.78
C MET A 140 -5.53 13.03 -9.72
N ALA A 141 -4.74 14.05 -10.10
CA ALA A 141 -5.18 15.42 -10.13
C ALA A 141 -6.33 15.61 -11.15
N GLU A 142 -6.16 15.08 -12.35
CA GLU A 142 -7.21 15.15 -13.39
C GLU A 142 -8.53 14.54 -12.92
N ILE A 143 -8.50 13.38 -12.27
CA ILE A 143 -9.70 12.72 -11.74
C ILE A 143 -10.34 13.54 -10.60
N LEU A 144 -9.53 14.05 -9.65
CA LEU A 144 -10.05 14.87 -8.55
C LEU A 144 -10.75 16.13 -9.08
N GLU A 145 -10.16 16.79 -10.06
CA GLU A 145 -10.69 18.03 -10.62
C GLU A 145 -11.91 17.80 -11.50
N ARG A 146 -11.84 16.83 -12.44
CA ARG A 146 -12.91 16.61 -13.42
C ARG A 146 -14.09 15.81 -12.90
N GLU A 147 -13.81 14.75 -12.10
CA GLU A 147 -14.87 13.84 -11.67
C GLU A 147 -15.37 14.16 -10.26
N PHE A 148 -14.47 14.59 -9.37
CA PHE A 148 -14.84 14.89 -7.99
C PHE A 148 -15.02 16.40 -7.71
N GLY A 149 -14.68 17.30 -8.64
CA GLY A 149 -14.81 18.75 -8.46
C GLY A 149 -13.94 19.30 -7.31
N VAL A 150 -12.80 18.68 -7.04
CA VAL A 150 -11.87 19.07 -5.98
C VAL A 150 -10.55 19.53 -6.62
N ALA A 151 -10.21 20.80 -6.42
CA ALA A 151 -8.95 21.35 -6.93
C ALA A 151 -7.74 20.72 -6.23
N VAL A 152 -6.74 20.36 -7.01
CA VAL A 152 -5.45 19.86 -6.53
C VAL A 152 -4.45 21.02 -6.49
N ARG A 153 -3.94 21.30 -5.30
CA ARG A 153 -3.00 22.41 -5.13
C ARG A 153 -1.56 22.03 -5.42
N TRP A 154 -1.17 20.79 -5.13
CA TRP A 154 0.20 20.31 -5.33
C TRP A 154 0.19 18.89 -5.87
N GLN A 155 1.19 18.60 -6.68
CA GLN A 155 1.45 17.27 -7.22
C GLN A 155 2.89 16.87 -6.91
N GLU A 156 3.10 15.75 -6.26
CA GLU A 156 4.40 15.12 -6.14
C GLU A 156 4.48 14.04 -7.22
N SER A 157 5.32 14.23 -8.22
CA SER A 157 5.28 13.48 -9.49
C SER A 157 6.56 12.69 -9.80
N GLU A 158 7.56 12.69 -8.90
CA GLU A 158 8.90 12.14 -9.18
C GLU A 158 9.19 10.82 -8.45
N SER A 159 8.43 10.51 -7.43
CA SER A 159 8.68 9.38 -6.54
C SER A 159 8.45 8.02 -7.19
N ARG A 160 9.29 7.04 -6.83
CA ARG A 160 9.19 5.64 -7.27
C ARG A 160 8.73 4.69 -6.18
N ASN A 161 8.61 5.18 -4.94
CA ASN A 161 8.21 4.39 -3.78
C ASN A 161 7.66 5.30 -2.66
N THR A 162 7.08 4.70 -1.63
CA THR A 162 6.42 5.44 -0.54
C THR A 162 7.39 6.32 0.26
N ALA A 163 8.66 5.97 0.38
CA ALA A 163 9.64 6.82 1.07
C ALA A 163 9.95 8.08 0.27
N GLU A 164 10.08 7.95 -1.04
CA GLU A 164 10.23 9.08 -1.95
C GLU A 164 8.96 9.95 -2.00
N ASN A 165 7.75 9.34 -2.02
CA ASN A 165 6.49 10.08 -1.86
C ASN A 165 6.49 10.93 -0.58
N ALA A 166 6.96 10.37 0.54
CA ALA A 166 7.00 11.08 1.81
C ALA A 166 7.97 12.27 1.78
N SER A 167 9.19 12.05 1.28
CA SER A 167 10.20 13.12 1.21
C SER A 167 9.83 14.20 0.19
N GLY A 168 9.32 13.84 -0.99
CA GLY A 168 8.85 14.78 -2.00
C GLY A 168 7.66 15.61 -1.52
N SER A 169 6.65 14.96 -0.94
CA SER A 169 5.52 15.67 -0.33
C SER A 169 5.96 16.61 0.79
N ALA A 170 6.90 16.17 1.65
CA ALA A 170 7.42 17.00 2.73
C ALA A 170 8.19 18.24 2.21
N ALA A 171 8.93 18.10 1.11
CA ALA A 171 9.63 19.22 0.49
C ALA A 171 8.63 20.28 -0.01
N ILE A 172 7.63 19.85 -0.80
CA ILE A 172 6.58 20.71 -1.34
C ILE A 172 5.82 21.44 -0.22
N LEU A 173 5.41 20.71 0.80
CA LEU A 173 4.60 21.26 1.89
C LEU A 173 5.40 22.17 2.82
N ARG A 174 6.71 21.94 2.97
CA ARG A 174 7.62 22.80 3.74
C ARG A 174 7.74 24.17 3.10
N GLU A 175 7.83 24.25 1.78
CA GLU A 175 7.83 25.53 1.03
C GLU A 175 6.52 26.29 1.24
N ALA A 176 5.40 25.59 1.42
CA ALA A 176 4.10 26.17 1.75
C ALA A 176 3.91 26.49 3.25
N GLY A 177 4.93 26.25 4.10
CA GLY A 177 4.85 26.45 5.54
C GLY A 177 3.91 25.46 6.25
N ILE A 178 3.68 24.27 5.68
CA ILE A 178 2.78 23.24 6.18
C ILE A 178 3.61 22.07 6.73
N ARG A 179 3.35 21.70 8.00
CA ARG A 179 3.99 20.55 8.65
C ARG A 179 2.99 19.47 9.04
N ARG A 180 1.73 19.83 9.34
CA ARG A 180 0.70 18.91 9.80
C ARG A 180 -0.29 18.61 8.69
N VAL A 181 -0.46 17.33 8.37
CA VAL A 181 -1.23 16.87 7.22
C VAL A 181 -2.15 15.71 7.56
N VAL A 182 -3.30 15.65 6.91
CA VAL A 182 -4.12 14.45 6.83
C VAL A 182 -3.53 13.54 5.75
N LEU A 183 -3.20 12.29 6.09
CA LEU A 183 -2.65 11.31 5.14
C LEU A 183 -3.70 10.27 4.77
N VAL A 184 -4.01 10.16 3.48
CA VAL A 184 -5.01 9.22 2.94
C VAL A 184 -4.33 8.07 2.22
N THR A 185 -4.55 6.87 2.72
CA THR A 185 -4.16 5.59 2.08
C THR A 185 -4.99 4.45 2.65
N GLU A 186 -4.80 3.21 2.14
CA GLU A 186 -5.50 2.04 2.71
C GLU A 186 -5.11 1.79 4.16
N ALA A 187 -6.07 1.26 4.93
CA ALA A 187 -5.87 0.97 6.35
C ALA A 187 -4.68 0.01 6.59
N PHE A 188 -4.51 -1.03 5.79
CA PHE A 188 -3.38 -1.95 5.94
C PHE A 188 -2.02 -1.32 5.61
N HIS A 189 -1.98 -0.31 4.73
CA HIS A 189 -0.77 0.43 4.36
C HIS A 189 -0.44 1.58 5.31
N MET A 190 -1.43 2.11 6.01
CA MET A 190 -1.32 3.29 6.85
C MET A 190 -0.18 3.23 7.89
N PRO A 191 0.04 2.10 8.61
CA PRO A 191 1.11 2.04 9.62
C PRO A 191 2.51 2.30 9.04
N ARG A 192 2.80 1.81 7.82
CA ARG A 192 4.08 2.05 7.15
C ARG A 192 4.16 3.47 6.58
N ALA A 193 3.09 3.95 5.97
CA ALA A 193 3.04 5.30 5.41
C ALA A 193 3.24 6.37 6.48
N VAL A 194 2.57 6.26 7.64
CA VAL A 194 2.74 7.19 8.76
C VAL A 194 4.19 7.26 9.25
N ARG A 195 4.87 6.12 9.39
CA ARG A 195 6.29 6.09 9.79
C ARG A 195 7.18 6.85 8.81
N LEU A 196 6.98 6.63 7.50
CA LEU A 196 7.75 7.29 6.45
C LEU A 196 7.51 8.79 6.40
N PHE A 197 6.25 9.23 6.49
CA PHE A 197 5.90 10.64 6.48
C PHE A 197 6.40 11.37 7.72
N ARG A 198 6.35 10.74 8.90
CA ARG A 198 6.95 11.28 10.12
C ARG A 198 8.46 11.36 10.04
N ALA A 199 9.14 10.35 9.48
CA ALA A 199 10.57 10.37 9.24
C ALA A 199 10.99 11.49 8.25
N ALA A 200 10.11 11.87 7.30
CA ALA A 200 10.29 13.00 6.41
C ALA A 200 10.03 14.39 7.09
N GLY A 201 9.66 14.41 8.38
CA GLY A 201 9.47 15.62 9.18
C GLY A 201 8.04 16.19 9.13
N LEU A 202 7.05 15.41 8.73
CA LEU A 202 5.65 15.81 8.78
C LEU A 202 4.95 15.27 10.04
N GLU A 203 4.03 16.05 10.56
CA GLU A 203 3.05 15.60 11.56
C GLU A 203 1.86 15.00 10.84
N VAL A 204 1.56 13.73 11.11
CA VAL A 204 0.58 12.96 10.34
C VAL A 204 -0.66 12.68 11.17
N VAL A 205 -1.79 13.12 10.66
CA VAL A 205 -3.14 12.73 11.08
C VAL A 205 -3.59 11.62 10.12
N PRO A 206 -3.67 10.37 10.54
CA PRO A 206 -4.01 9.27 9.64
C PRO A 206 -5.49 9.31 9.26
N ALA A 207 -5.77 9.15 7.98
CA ALA A 207 -7.10 8.99 7.41
C ALA A 207 -7.18 7.67 6.62
N PRO A 208 -7.22 6.53 7.33
CA PRO A 208 -7.26 5.22 6.69
C PRO A 208 -8.58 5.00 5.95
N THR A 209 -8.50 4.37 4.78
CA THR A 209 -9.65 3.97 4.00
C THR A 209 -9.55 2.48 3.62
N GLN A 210 -10.59 1.94 3.00
CA GLN A 210 -10.62 0.55 2.53
C GLN A 210 -10.26 -0.47 3.62
N PHE A 211 -10.89 -0.37 4.78
CA PHE A 211 -10.81 -1.40 5.81
C PHE A 211 -11.40 -2.72 5.27
N LYS A 212 -10.55 -3.73 5.15
CA LYS A 212 -10.93 -5.03 4.59
C LYS A 212 -11.48 -5.99 5.65
N THR A 213 -11.24 -5.69 6.93
CA THR A 213 -11.71 -6.51 8.05
C THR A 213 -12.94 -5.93 8.75
N ALA A 214 -13.25 -4.65 8.53
CA ALA A 214 -14.45 -4.03 9.07
C ALA A 214 -15.72 -4.59 8.40
N GLY A 215 -16.75 -4.88 9.20
CA GLY A 215 -18.04 -5.34 8.70
C GLY A 215 -18.01 -6.73 8.03
N ARG A 216 -17.02 -7.56 8.34
CA ARG A 216 -17.00 -8.93 7.81
C ARG A 216 -18.23 -9.70 8.31
N PRO A 217 -18.88 -10.50 7.43
CA PRO A 217 -19.93 -11.41 7.84
C PRO A 217 -19.42 -12.39 8.92
N SER A 218 -20.35 -13.00 9.66
CA SER A 218 -20.04 -14.12 10.54
C SER A 218 -19.33 -15.23 9.76
N PHE A 219 -18.44 -15.94 10.44
CA PHE A 219 -17.70 -17.08 9.89
C PHE A 219 -18.63 -18.09 9.21
N SER A 220 -18.27 -18.52 8.01
CA SER A 220 -18.94 -19.55 7.23
C SER A 220 -18.02 -20.74 6.99
N ALA A 221 -18.57 -21.95 6.85
CA ALA A 221 -17.78 -23.12 6.46
C ALA A 221 -17.05 -22.93 5.10
N LEU A 222 -17.59 -22.08 4.21
CA LEU A 222 -16.96 -21.71 2.94
C LEU A 222 -15.67 -20.90 3.13
N ASP A 223 -15.48 -20.27 4.28
CA ASP A 223 -14.26 -19.56 4.60
C ASP A 223 -13.06 -20.50 4.87
N LEU A 224 -13.31 -21.80 5.00
CA LEU A 224 -12.27 -22.82 5.05
C LEU A 224 -11.80 -23.28 3.66
N LEU A 225 -12.39 -22.76 2.60
CA LEU A 225 -11.96 -23.04 1.24
C LEU A 225 -10.99 -21.97 0.74
N PRO A 226 -9.92 -22.35 0.00
CA PRO A 226 -8.99 -21.42 -0.61
C PRO A 226 -9.70 -20.44 -1.57
N GLN A 227 -9.38 -19.16 -1.44
CA GLN A 227 -9.95 -18.09 -2.26
C GLN A 227 -8.85 -17.17 -2.79
N SER A 228 -8.94 -16.77 -4.06
CA SER A 228 -7.96 -15.87 -4.70
C SER A 228 -7.90 -14.50 -4.01
N GLN A 229 -9.02 -13.98 -3.55
CA GLN A 229 -9.08 -12.72 -2.81
C GLN A 229 -8.32 -12.81 -1.46
N ALA A 230 -8.43 -13.94 -0.76
CA ALA A 230 -7.70 -14.17 0.50
C ALA A 230 -6.19 -14.24 0.25
N LEU A 231 -5.76 -14.95 -0.80
CA LEU A 231 -4.33 -15.00 -1.19
C LEU A 231 -3.79 -13.59 -1.51
N ARG A 232 -4.53 -12.79 -2.26
CA ARG A 232 -4.18 -11.39 -2.55
C ARG A 232 -4.10 -10.52 -1.29
N ASN A 233 -5.03 -10.71 -0.36
CA ASN A 233 -5.03 -10.01 0.93
C ASN A 233 -3.84 -10.41 1.81
N SER A 234 -3.49 -11.69 1.84
CA SER A 234 -2.28 -12.20 2.52
C SER A 234 -1.01 -11.60 1.92
N TYR A 235 -0.94 -11.51 0.59
CA TYR A 235 0.15 -10.82 -0.10
C TYR A 235 0.30 -9.37 0.38
N TYR A 236 -0.78 -8.58 0.39
CA TYR A 236 -0.73 -7.19 0.84
C TYR A 236 -0.26 -7.08 2.29
N ALA A 237 -0.81 -7.88 3.18
CA ALA A 237 -0.44 -7.83 4.59
C ALA A 237 1.02 -8.22 4.82
N LEU A 238 1.50 -9.29 4.20
CA LEU A 238 2.89 -9.73 4.33
C LEU A 238 3.87 -8.74 3.69
N HIS A 239 3.50 -8.13 2.55
CA HIS A 239 4.29 -7.07 1.92
C HIS A 239 4.46 -5.86 2.86
N GLU A 240 3.41 -5.43 3.52
CA GLU A 240 3.48 -4.33 4.47
C GLU A 240 4.32 -4.69 5.71
N TRP A 241 4.19 -5.90 6.24
CA TRP A 241 5.01 -6.37 7.34
C TRP A 241 6.50 -6.44 6.99
N LEU A 242 6.84 -6.92 5.79
CA LEU A 242 8.23 -6.90 5.28
C LEU A 242 8.73 -5.47 5.15
N GLY A 243 7.91 -4.55 4.63
CA GLY A 243 8.26 -3.14 4.52
C GLY A 243 8.49 -2.48 5.89
N ILE A 244 7.67 -2.79 6.89
CA ILE A 244 7.82 -2.32 8.26
C ILE A 244 9.09 -2.87 8.91
N ALA A 245 9.36 -4.17 8.75
CA ALA A 245 10.57 -4.80 9.26
C ALA A 245 11.84 -4.20 8.62
N TRP A 246 11.80 -3.96 7.32
CA TRP A 246 12.90 -3.30 6.62
C TRP A 246 13.18 -1.89 7.14
N LEU A 247 12.14 -1.10 7.39
CA LEU A 247 12.30 0.24 7.97
C LEU A 247 12.92 0.22 9.36
N ALA A 248 12.50 -0.71 10.21
CA ALA A 248 13.08 -0.86 11.55
C ALA A 248 14.59 -1.18 11.48
N LEU A 249 15.02 -1.99 10.51
CA LEU A 249 16.43 -2.34 10.36
C LEU A 249 17.29 -1.22 9.74
N THR A 250 16.71 -0.39 8.86
CA THR A 250 17.49 0.58 8.08
C THR A 250 17.44 2.00 8.64
N VAL A 251 16.29 2.44 9.14
CA VAL A 251 16.08 3.82 9.60
C VAL A 251 16.29 3.93 11.11
N GLU A 252 15.73 3.04 11.89
CA GLU A 252 15.86 3.07 13.36
C GLU A 252 17.25 2.59 13.82
N GLY A 253 17.87 1.67 13.07
CA GLY A 253 19.25 1.24 13.34
C GLY A 253 20.33 2.31 13.04
N SER A 254 20.02 3.34 12.24
CA SER A 254 20.92 4.47 11.96
C SER A 254 20.80 5.60 13.00
N ALA A 255 19.65 5.72 13.66
CA ALA A 255 19.44 6.73 14.71
C ALA A 255 19.98 6.30 16.09
N ALA A 256 20.32 5.03 16.25
CA ALA A 256 20.89 4.47 17.49
C ALA A 256 22.44 4.39 17.49
N ARG A 257 23.11 4.88 16.46
CA ARG A 257 24.58 5.01 16.37
C ARG A 257 24.98 6.49 16.33
#